data_9b70737a6f927761be5b00cef656bfc8
#
_entry.id   9b70737a6f927761be5b00cef656bfc8
#
_cell.length_a   1.000
_cell.length_b   1.000
_cell.length_c   1.000
_cell.angle_alpha   90.00
_cell.angle_beta   90.00
_cell.angle_gamma   90.00
#
_symmetry.space_group_name_H-M   'P 1'
#
loop_
_entity.id
_entity.type
_entity.pdbx_description
1 polymer ?
#
loop_
_entity_poly.entity_id
_entity_poly.type
_entity_poly.pdbx_seq_one_letter_code
_entity_poly.pdbx_strand_id
1 'polypeptide(L)' 'MTDDRYICCIAANAAEAEAVAQRVGKRIKYIDRAERLYGTDGFRRSVYVTQAAQLRPDIDRVTTEALLRGYNLIHI' A
#
# COMPACT_ATOMS: atom_id res chain seq x y z
N MET A 1 24.43 4.63 -1.17
CA MET A 1 23.41 3.66 -0.79
C MET A 1 22.02 4.17 -1.09
N THR A 2 21.24 3.36 -1.68
CA THR A 2 19.90 3.73 -2.02
C THR A 2 18.98 3.53 -0.82
N ASP A 3 18.20 4.52 -0.53
CA ASP A 3 17.20 4.37 0.48
C ASP A 3 15.87 4.03 -0.19
N ASP A 4 15.53 2.77 -0.15
CA ASP A 4 14.29 2.29 -0.74
C ASP A 4 13.16 2.31 0.25
N ARG A 5 13.32 3.01 1.33
CA ARG A 5 12.34 2.94 2.38
C ARG A 5 11.12 3.75 2.00
N TYR A 6 10.22 3.07 1.39
CA TYR A 6 8.89 3.60 1.18
C TYR A 6 7.91 2.59 1.72
N ILE A 7 6.71 3.05 1.97
CA ILE A 7 5.63 2.20 2.45
C ILE A 7 4.57 2.19 1.37
N CYS A 8 4.13 1.00 1.00
CA CYS A 8 3.04 0.88 0.05
C CYS A 8 1.74 1.32 0.72
N CYS A 9 0.86 1.89 -0.05
CA CYS A 9 -0.42 2.36 0.46
C CYS A 9 -1.53 1.97 -0.51
N ILE A 10 -2.51 1.25 0.01
CA ILE A 10 -3.74 0.96 -0.71
C ILE A 10 -4.74 2.00 -0.28
N ALA A 11 -4.99 2.97 -1.15
CA ALA A 11 -5.86 4.09 -0.88
C ALA A 11 -6.96 4.15 -1.93
N ALA A 12 -7.95 5.01 -1.72
CA ALA A 12 -9.03 5.17 -2.68
C ALA A 12 -8.53 5.75 -4.00
N ASN A 13 -7.54 6.63 -3.93
CA ASN A 13 -6.95 7.26 -5.11
C ASN A 13 -5.58 7.82 -4.75
N ALA A 14 -4.88 8.35 -5.77
CA ALA A 14 -3.54 8.86 -5.55
C ALA A 14 -3.51 10.06 -4.60
N ALA A 15 -4.53 10.90 -4.64
CA ALA A 15 -4.58 12.08 -3.76
C ALA A 15 -4.65 11.65 -2.29
N GLU A 16 -5.41 10.60 -1.99
CA GLU A 16 -5.47 10.09 -0.63
C GLU A 16 -4.14 9.52 -0.19
N ALA A 17 -3.46 8.79 -1.07
CA ALA A 17 -2.14 8.26 -0.75
C ALA A 17 -1.15 9.39 -0.45
N GLU A 18 -1.22 10.47 -1.21
CA GLU A 18 -0.39 11.64 -0.97
C GLU A 18 -0.66 12.25 0.41
N ALA A 19 -1.92 12.33 0.79
CA ALA A 19 -2.29 12.84 2.11
C ALA A 19 -1.74 11.95 3.22
N VAL A 20 -1.78 10.64 3.01
CA VAL A 20 -1.19 9.69 3.96
C VAL A 20 0.31 9.92 4.08
N ALA A 21 0.99 10.12 2.94
CA ALA A 21 2.42 10.37 2.95
C ALA A 21 2.78 11.57 3.82
N GLN A 22 1.99 12.63 3.71
CA GLN A 22 2.23 13.83 4.51
C GLN A 22 1.95 13.59 5.98
N ARG A 23 0.93 12.82 6.30
CA ARG A 23 0.58 12.54 7.70
C ARG A 23 1.65 11.71 8.40
N VAL A 24 2.17 10.70 7.73
CA VAL A 24 3.15 9.80 8.36
C VAL A 24 4.59 10.29 8.17
N GLY A 25 4.81 11.28 7.32
CA GLY A 25 6.14 11.82 7.08
C GLY A 25 7.08 10.85 6.40
N LYS A 26 6.55 9.96 5.56
CA LYS A 26 7.34 8.95 4.87
C LYS A 26 6.98 8.92 3.40
N ARG A 27 7.89 8.36 2.61
CA ARG A 27 7.62 8.14 1.20
C ARG A 27 6.58 7.04 1.05
N ILE A 28 5.57 7.30 0.25
CA ILE A 28 4.48 6.37 0.02
C ILE A 28 4.45 6.00 -1.45
N LYS A 29 4.30 4.73 -1.71
CA LYS A 29 4.04 4.23 -3.05
C LYS A 29 2.57 3.85 -3.12
N TYR A 30 1.82 4.57 -3.94
CA TYR A 30 0.39 4.28 -4.12
C TYR A 30 0.21 2.99 -4.94
N ILE A 31 -0.58 2.09 -4.40
CA ILE A 31 -0.90 0.83 -5.07
C ILE A 31 -2.26 0.99 -5.72
N ASP A 32 -2.26 1.30 -7.01
CA ASP A 32 -3.49 1.52 -7.74
C ASP A 32 -4.13 0.22 -8.24
N ARG A 33 -3.37 -0.87 -8.24
CA ARG A 33 -3.88 -2.18 -8.66
C ARG A 33 -2.97 -3.26 -8.14
N ALA A 34 -3.48 -4.50 -8.09
CA ALA A 34 -2.73 -5.63 -7.54
C ALA A 34 -1.43 -5.88 -8.30
N GLU A 35 -1.40 -5.60 -9.60
CA GLU A 35 -0.21 -5.82 -10.41
C GLU A 35 0.99 -5.00 -9.95
N ARG A 36 0.76 -3.91 -9.25
CA ARG A 36 1.87 -3.12 -8.70
C ARG A 36 2.67 -3.88 -7.65
N LEU A 37 2.09 -4.93 -7.11
CA LEU A 37 2.76 -5.75 -6.11
C LEU A 37 3.48 -6.95 -6.72
N TYR A 38 3.28 -7.23 -8.01
CA TYR A 38 3.92 -8.35 -8.66
C TYR A 38 5.43 -8.18 -8.64
N GLY A 39 6.11 -9.26 -8.29
CA GLY A 39 7.58 -9.25 -8.24
C GLY A 39 8.17 -8.59 -7.01
N THR A 40 7.33 -8.08 -6.10
CA THR A 40 7.86 -7.48 -4.88
C THR A 40 7.91 -8.49 -3.76
N ASP A 41 8.77 -8.24 -2.78
CA ASP A 41 8.91 -9.05 -1.59
C ASP A 41 8.41 -8.22 -0.40
N GLY A 42 7.35 -8.68 0.23
CA GLY A 42 6.76 -7.97 1.35
C GLY A 42 7.32 -8.36 2.71
N PHE A 43 8.30 -9.25 2.76
CA PHE A 43 8.86 -9.70 4.02
C PHE A 43 9.35 -8.50 4.84
N ARG A 44 8.85 -8.36 6.06
CA ARG A 44 9.16 -7.23 6.96
C ARG A 44 8.77 -5.88 6.41
N ARG A 45 7.85 -5.84 5.48
CA ARG A 45 7.34 -4.58 4.94
C ARG A 45 5.88 -4.43 5.28
N SER A 46 5.44 -3.19 5.32
CA SER A 46 4.06 -2.85 5.66
C SER A 46 3.36 -2.19 4.50
N VAL A 47 2.05 -2.38 4.44
CA VAL A 47 1.18 -1.70 3.50
C VAL A 47 0.09 -1.02 4.32
N TYR A 48 -0.04 0.28 4.16
CA TYR A 48 -1.14 1.02 4.76
C TYR A 48 -2.39 0.83 3.93
N VAL A 49 -3.50 0.56 4.57
CA VAL A 49 -4.80 0.42 3.91
C VAL A 49 -5.72 1.47 4.51
N THR A 50 -6.16 2.41 3.70
CA THR A 50 -7.04 3.47 4.21
C THR A 50 -8.47 2.98 4.30
N GLN A 51 -9.25 3.67 5.11
CA GLN A 51 -10.65 3.33 5.27
C GLN A 51 -11.43 3.50 3.96
N ALA A 52 -11.14 4.56 3.23
CA ALA A 52 -11.81 4.80 1.95
C ALA A 52 -11.45 3.76 0.90
N ALA A 53 -10.29 3.11 1.01
CA ALA A 53 -9.89 2.07 0.09
C ALA A 53 -10.82 0.87 0.14
N GLN A 54 -11.53 0.68 1.25
CA GLN A 54 -12.47 -0.43 1.39
C GLN A 54 -13.62 -0.35 0.38
N LEU A 55 -13.84 0.82 -0.19
CA LEU A 55 -14.89 1.02 -1.20
C LEU A 55 -14.43 0.66 -2.61
N ARG A 56 -13.15 0.36 -2.80
CA ARG A 56 -12.64 -0.01 -4.12
C ARG A 56 -13.19 -1.37 -4.53
N PRO A 57 -13.59 -1.54 -5.80
CA PRO A 57 -14.06 -2.83 -6.27
C PRO A 57 -13.00 -3.94 -6.19
N ASP A 58 -11.72 -3.57 -6.26
CA ASP A 58 -10.62 -4.52 -6.28
C ASP A 58 -9.96 -4.70 -4.91
N ILE A 59 -10.59 -4.20 -3.84
CA ILE A 59 -9.93 -4.19 -2.52
C ILE A 59 -9.51 -5.60 -2.09
N ASP A 60 -10.37 -6.58 -2.26
CA ASP A 60 -10.04 -7.94 -1.85
C ASP A 60 -8.87 -8.50 -2.63
N ARG A 61 -8.83 -8.22 -3.93
CA ARG A 61 -7.74 -8.71 -4.77
C ARG A 61 -6.41 -8.08 -4.38
N VAL A 62 -6.40 -6.77 -4.15
CA VAL A 62 -5.17 -6.05 -3.82
C VAL A 62 -4.65 -6.47 -2.45
N THR A 63 -5.54 -6.55 -1.46
CA THR A 63 -5.12 -6.94 -0.11
C THR A 63 -4.68 -8.39 -0.07
N THR A 64 -5.36 -9.28 -0.80
CA THR A 64 -4.95 -10.68 -0.88
C THR A 64 -3.56 -10.80 -1.49
N GLU A 65 -3.31 -10.07 -2.57
CA GLU A 65 -1.99 -10.09 -3.19
C GLU A 65 -0.92 -9.61 -2.21
N ALA A 66 -1.20 -8.55 -1.46
CA ALA A 66 -0.24 -8.05 -0.48
C ALA A 66 0.07 -9.11 0.59
N LEU A 67 -0.96 -9.78 1.08
CA LEU A 67 -0.76 -10.84 2.08
C LEU A 67 0.04 -12.00 1.52
N LEU A 68 -0.24 -12.39 0.28
CA LEU A 68 0.50 -13.49 -0.36
C LEU A 68 1.97 -13.15 -0.55
N ARG A 69 2.29 -11.87 -0.70
CA ARG A 69 3.67 -11.42 -0.85
C ARG A 69 4.36 -11.23 0.50
N GLY A 70 3.65 -11.45 1.60
CA GLY A 70 4.25 -11.35 2.93
C GLY A 70 4.15 -9.97 3.57
N TYR A 71 3.42 -9.04 2.96
CA TYR A 71 3.25 -7.72 3.55
C TYR A 71 2.39 -7.78 4.80
N ASN A 72 2.67 -6.86 5.70
CA ASN A 72 1.88 -6.67 6.89
C ASN A 72 0.90 -5.53 6.62
N LEU A 73 -0.39 -5.79 6.73
CA LEU A 73 -1.42 -4.78 6.47
C LEU A 73 -1.65 -3.95 7.72
N ILE A 74 -1.60 -2.65 7.54
CA ILE A 74 -1.87 -1.69 8.63
C ILE A 74 -3.05 -0.83 8.22
N HIS A 75 -4.17 -1.02 8.88
CA HIS A 75 -5.38 -0.26 8.59
C HIS A 75 -5.32 1.08 9.32
N ILE A 76 -5.51 2.14 8.58
CA ILE A 76 -5.44 3.50 9.14
C ILE A 76 -6.68 4.33 8.86
#